data_b7a5bdc9e773ea9e26263fb3b5f19b50
#
_entry.id   b7a5bdc9e773ea9e26263fb3b5f19b50
#
_cell.length_a   1.000
_cell.length_b   1.000
_cell.length_c   1.000
_cell.angle_alpha   90.00
_cell.angle_beta   90.00
_cell.angle_gamma   90.00
#
_symmetry.space_group_name_H-M   'P 1'
#
loop_
_entity.id
_entity.type
_entity.pdbx_description
1 polymer ?
#
loop_
_entity_poly.entity_id
_entity_poly.type
_entity_poly.pdbx_seq_one_letter_code
_entity_poly.pdbx_strand_id
1 'polypeptide(L)'
;MDRFQKGLETMKEYVTEDALKQMVESDALADIAPDLRKMIVEFAYGDVYSRDGLGKKKRALVVITAVVTQGAAPQTKTHITRGLHAGLTPEEIVEAVLQLVPYIGFPRVQNALTIAQEIFREQKLTVK
;
A
#
# COMPACT_ATOMS: atom_id res chain seq x y z
N MET A 1 0.90 -25.19 0.53
CA MET A 1 0.18 -23.93 0.24
C MET A 1 0.61 -23.43 -1.13
N ASP A 2 -0.32 -23.23 -2.03
CA ASP A 2 0.00 -22.73 -3.35
C ASP A 2 0.35 -21.23 -3.32
N ARG A 3 0.80 -20.68 -4.44
CA ARG A 3 1.24 -19.28 -4.52
C ARG A 3 0.11 -18.31 -4.21
N PHE A 4 -1.10 -18.62 -4.65
CA PHE A 4 -2.26 -17.75 -4.39
C PHE A 4 -2.58 -17.71 -2.90
N GLN A 5 -2.63 -18.86 -2.25
CA GLN A 5 -2.90 -18.94 -0.81
C GLN A 5 -1.80 -18.25 0.00
N LYS A 6 -0.54 -18.43 -0.39
CA LYS A 6 0.58 -17.75 0.23
C LYS A 6 0.45 -16.24 0.10
N GLY A 7 0.04 -15.77 -1.07
CA GLY A 7 -0.20 -14.34 -1.31
C GLY A 7 -1.31 -13.79 -0.42
N LEU A 8 -2.43 -14.50 -0.30
CA LEU A 8 -3.53 -14.08 0.56
C LEU A 8 -3.10 -14.01 2.03
N GLU A 9 -2.34 -15.00 2.50
CA GLU A 9 -1.82 -14.98 3.88
C GLU A 9 -0.92 -13.79 4.13
N THR A 10 -0.02 -13.49 3.20
CA THR A 10 0.88 -12.34 3.31
C THR A 10 0.10 -11.03 3.31
N MET A 11 -0.95 -10.93 2.49
CA MET A 11 -1.77 -9.72 2.43
C MET A 11 -2.45 -9.38 3.75
N LYS A 12 -2.70 -10.35 4.61
CA LYS A 12 -3.33 -10.10 5.93
C LYS A 12 -2.50 -9.16 6.80
N GLU A 13 -1.21 -9.04 6.55
CA GLU A 13 -0.35 -8.09 7.26
C GLU A 13 -0.61 -6.64 6.86
N TYR A 14 -1.23 -6.43 5.68
CA TYR A 14 -1.40 -5.10 5.07
C TYR A 14 -2.86 -4.68 4.91
N VAL A 15 -3.80 -5.61 4.93
CA VAL A 15 -5.23 -5.32 4.74
C VAL A 15 -6.07 -6.02 5.81
N THR A 16 -7.22 -5.41 6.11
CA THR A 16 -8.20 -6.05 7.00
C THR A 16 -8.82 -7.26 6.34
N GLU A 17 -9.41 -8.15 7.14
CA GLU A 17 -10.11 -9.33 6.60
C GLU A 17 -11.26 -8.93 5.68
N ASP A 18 -12.02 -7.88 6.04
CA ASP A 18 -13.11 -7.39 5.22
C ASP A 18 -12.63 -6.85 3.87
N ALA A 19 -11.55 -6.06 3.88
CA ALA A 19 -10.96 -5.53 2.64
C ALA A 19 -10.41 -6.66 1.77
N LEU A 20 -9.79 -7.67 2.37
CA LEU A 20 -9.28 -8.83 1.64
C LEU A 20 -10.42 -9.60 0.98
N LYS A 21 -11.50 -9.83 1.72
CA LYS A 21 -12.67 -10.52 1.19
C LYS A 21 -13.28 -9.77 0.02
N GLN A 22 -13.47 -8.45 0.15
CA GLN A 22 -13.98 -7.62 -0.93
C GLN A 22 -13.09 -7.68 -2.16
N MET A 23 -11.77 -7.65 -1.96
CA MET A 23 -10.82 -7.71 -3.06
C MET A 23 -10.90 -9.04 -3.81
N VAL A 24 -11.09 -10.15 -3.09
CA VAL A 24 -11.22 -11.47 -3.71
C VAL A 24 -12.57 -11.61 -4.44
N GLU A 25 -13.65 -11.07 -3.88
CA GLU A 25 -15.00 -11.20 -4.42
C GLU A 25 -15.34 -10.19 -5.52
N SER A 26 -14.67 -9.02 -5.53
CA SER A 26 -15.00 -7.91 -6.43
C SER A 26 -13.75 -7.41 -7.12
N ASP A 27 -13.58 -7.79 -8.38
CA ASP A 27 -12.47 -7.36 -9.21
C ASP A 27 -13.01 -6.47 -10.33
N ALA A 28 -12.75 -5.17 -10.21
CA ALA A 28 -13.27 -4.16 -11.14
C ALA A 28 -12.77 -4.34 -12.58
N LEU A 29 -11.63 -4.98 -12.77
CA LEU A 29 -11.01 -5.15 -14.09
C LEU A 29 -11.16 -6.57 -14.64
N ALA A 30 -11.93 -7.43 -13.97
CA ALA A 30 -12.07 -8.83 -14.37
C ALA A 30 -12.64 -9.03 -15.77
N ASP A 31 -13.44 -8.06 -16.24
CA ASP A 31 -14.03 -8.12 -17.58
C ASP A 31 -12.99 -8.00 -18.71
N ILE A 32 -11.90 -7.27 -18.45
CA ILE A 32 -10.86 -7.06 -19.48
C ILE A 32 -9.52 -7.72 -19.12
N ALA A 33 -9.28 -8.01 -17.87
CA ALA A 33 -8.02 -8.61 -17.40
C ALA A 33 -8.28 -9.58 -16.25
N PRO A 34 -8.92 -10.73 -16.55
CA PRO A 34 -9.38 -11.65 -15.49
C PRO A 34 -8.26 -12.25 -14.65
N ASP A 35 -7.04 -12.31 -15.16
CA ASP A 35 -5.90 -12.87 -14.43
C ASP A 35 -5.07 -11.84 -13.67
N LEU A 36 -5.36 -10.55 -13.83
CA LEU A 36 -4.54 -9.49 -13.21
C LEU A 36 -4.50 -9.63 -11.69
N ARG A 37 -5.65 -9.82 -11.05
CA ARG A 37 -5.73 -9.96 -9.59
C ARG A 37 -4.91 -11.15 -9.11
N LYS A 38 -5.01 -12.27 -9.81
CA LYS A 38 -4.24 -13.47 -9.51
C LYS A 38 -2.73 -13.20 -9.60
N MET A 39 -2.30 -12.50 -10.63
CA MET A 39 -0.89 -12.13 -10.80
C MET A 39 -0.41 -11.24 -9.66
N ILE A 40 -1.21 -10.26 -9.23
CA ILE A 40 -0.86 -9.39 -8.12
C ILE A 40 -0.73 -10.21 -6.83
N VAL A 41 -1.71 -11.04 -6.53
CA VAL A 41 -1.70 -11.85 -5.30
C VAL A 41 -0.53 -12.84 -5.31
N GLU A 42 -0.33 -13.55 -6.39
CA GLU A 42 0.70 -14.58 -6.46
C GLU A 42 2.11 -14.00 -6.53
N PHE A 43 2.36 -13.08 -7.45
CA PHE A 43 3.70 -12.55 -7.65
C PHE A 43 4.06 -11.50 -6.60
N ALA A 44 3.27 -10.45 -6.49
CA ALA A 44 3.64 -9.36 -5.58
C ALA A 44 3.62 -9.85 -4.13
N TYR A 45 2.51 -10.39 -3.67
CA TYR A 45 2.40 -10.78 -2.25
C TYR A 45 2.92 -12.17 -1.96
N GLY A 46 2.70 -13.11 -2.87
CA GLY A 46 3.16 -14.49 -2.71
C GLY A 46 4.67 -14.64 -2.86
N ASP A 47 5.25 -14.03 -3.88
CA ASP A 47 6.67 -14.22 -4.19
C ASP A 47 7.56 -13.11 -3.62
N VAL A 48 7.10 -11.86 -3.60
CA VAL A 48 7.95 -10.71 -3.22
C VAL A 48 7.72 -10.27 -1.78
N TYR A 49 6.50 -9.89 -1.40
CA TYR A 49 6.21 -9.40 -0.06
C TYR A 49 6.46 -10.46 1.03
N SER A 50 6.41 -11.74 0.70
CA SER A 50 6.62 -12.82 1.65
C SER A 50 8.08 -13.10 1.98
N ARG A 51 9.03 -12.40 1.31
CA ARG A 51 10.46 -12.60 1.56
C ARG A 51 10.84 -12.05 2.93
N ASP A 52 11.80 -12.73 3.59
CA ASP A 52 12.18 -12.43 4.98
C ASP A 52 13.13 -11.22 5.13
N GLY A 53 13.62 -10.66 4.03
CA GLY A 53 14.67 -9.64 4.06
C GLY A 53 14.29 -8.30 4.66
N LEU A 54 12.98 -7.97 4.67
CA LEU A 54 12.45 -6.74 5.27
C LEU A 54 11.19 -7.06 6.06
N GLY A 55 11.03 -6.41 7.20
CA GLY A 55 9.77 -6.47 7.95
C GLY A 55 8.66 -5.70 7.23
N LYS A 56 7.42 -5.96 7.63
CA LYS A 56 6.24 -5.40 6.97
C LYS A 56 6.19 -3.87 6.95
N LYS A 57 6.63 -3.21 8.03
CA LYS A 57 6.66 -1.74 8.10
C LYS A 57 7.64 -1.16 7.09
N LYS A 58 8.84 -1.71 7.01
CA LYS A 58 9.86 -1.24 6.08
C LYS A 58 9.42 -1.48 4.63
N ARG A 59 8.81 -2.64 4.34
CA ARG A 59 8.24 -2.89 3.01
C ARG A 59 7.18 -1.86 2.66
N ALA A 60 6.29 -1.56 3.60
CA ALA A 60 5.25 -0.57 3.38
C ALA A 60 5.83 0.80 3.05
N LEU A 61 6.89 1.24 3.75
CA LEU A 61 7.57 2.50 3.44
C LEU A 61 8.17 2.49 2.03
N VAL A 62 8.84 1.41 1.65
CA VAL A 62 9.42 1.28 0.32
C VAL A 62 8.34 1.40 -0.75
N VAL A 63 7.21 0.72 -0.57
CA VAL A 63 6.11 0.74 -1.54
C VAL A 63 5.47 2.12 -1.63
N ILE A 64 5.20 2.77 -0.48
CA ILE A 64 4.62 4.12 -0.43
C ILE A 64 5.52 5.09 -1.22
N THR A 65 6.82 5.08 -0.95
CA THR A 65 7.74 5.99 -1.63
C THR A 65 7.80 5.72 -3.14
N ALA A 66 7.71 4.46 -3.55
CA ALA A 66 7.69 4.10 -4.97
C ALA A 66 6.45 4.65 -5.69
N VAL A 67 5.26 4.46 -5.13
CA VAL A 67 4.02 4.92 -5.77
C VAL A 67 3.88 6.44 -5.74
N VAL A 68 4.37 7.10 -4.69
CA VAL A 68 4.42 8.56 -4.62
C VAL A 68 5.35 9.10 -5.71
N THR A 69 6.51 8.49 -5.88
CA THR A 69 7.48 8.89 -6.91
C THR A 69 6.89 8.76 -8.32
N GLN A 70 6.09 7.74 -8.55
CA GLN A 70 5.41 7.55 -9.83
C GLN A 70 4.26 8.53 -10.05
N GLY A 71 3.82 9.25 -9.02
CA GLY A 71 2.63 10.08 -9.09
C GLY A 71 1.35 9.26 -9.22
N ALA A 72 1.37 8.01 -8.76
CA ALA A 72 0.23 7.09 -8.87
C ALA A 72 -0.76 7.32 -7.72
N ALA A 73 -1.69 8.27 -7.90
CA ALA A 73 -2.58 8.72 -6.83
C ALA A 73 -3.47 7.60 -6.24
N PRO A 74 -4.17 6.78 -7.03
CA PRO A 74 -4.98 5.70 -6.45
C PRO A 74 -4.15 4.69 -5.66
N GLN A 75 -2.97 4.34 -6.16
CA GLN A 75 -2.07 3.40 -5.49
C GLN A 75 -1.46 4.01 -4.23
N THR A 76 -1.21 5.32 -4.24
CA THR A 76 -0.74 6.03 -3.04
C THR A 76 -1.77 5.91 -1.91
N LYS A 77 -3.06 6.15 -2.22
CA LYS A 77 -4.14 5.99 -1.25
C LYS A 77 -4.17 4.56 -0.70
N THR A 78 -4.14 3.57 -1.58
CA THR A 78 -4.15 2.16 -1.21
C THR A 78 -2.99 1.81 -0.28
N HIS A 79 -1.79 2.21 -0.64
CA HIS A 79 -0.60 1.79 0.10
C HIS A 79 -0.35 2.57 1.38
N ILE A 80 -0.81 3.82 1.49
CA ILE A 80 -0.81 4.53 2.78
C ILE A 80 -1.76 3.82 3.75
N THR A 81 -2.96 3.45 3.30
CA THR A 81 -3.92 2.71 4.12
C THR A 81 -3.32 1.37 4.59
N ARG A 82 -2.69 0.65 3.69
CA ARG A 82 -2.04 -0.64 4.00
C ARG A 82 -0.85 -0.47 4.93
N GLY A 83 -0.10 0.62 4.78
CA GLY A 83 1.03 0.92 5.66
C GLY A 83 0.58 1.18 7.09
N LEU A 84 -0.52 1.90 7.27
CA LEU A 84 -1.11 2.11 8.60
C LEU A 84 -1.54 0.78 9.21
N HIS A 85 -2.18 -0.08 8.43
CA HIS A 85 -2.57 -1.41 8.92
C HIS A 85 -1.35 -2.26 9.32
N ALA A 86 -0.25 -2.14 8.58
CA ALA A 86 1.00 -2.83 8.88
C ALA A 86 1.72 -2.29 10.11
N GLY A 87 1.26 -1.16 10.66
CA GLY A 87 1.80 -0.60 11.90
C GLY A 87 2.61 0.68 11.75
N LEU A 88 2.65 1.28 10.56
CA LEU A 88 3.27 2.59 10.40
C LEU A 88 2.43 3.64 11.11
N THR A 89 3.10 4.61 11.73
CA THR A 89 2.43 5.77 12.31
C THR A 89 2.19 6.85 11.25
N PRO A 90 1.21 7.75 11.45
CA PRO A 90 1.04 8.89 10.57
C PRO A 90 2.33 9.71 10.42
N GLU A 91 3.09 9.88 11.51
CA GLU A 91 4.36 10.62 11.51
C GLU A 91 5.38 9.96 10.60
N GLU A 92 5.50 8.64 10.66
CA GLU A 92 6.44 7.89 9.81
C GLU A 92 6.10 8.07 8.33
N ILE A 93 4.82 8.04 8.00
CA ILE A 93 4.35 8.22 6.63
C ILE A 93 4.65 9.64 6.14
N VAL A 94 4.32 10.65 6.94
CA VAL A 94 4.60 12.05 6.59
C VAL A 94 6.10 12.28 6.39
N GLU A 95 6.92 11.78 7.31
CA GLU A 95 8.37 11.95 7.21
C GLU A 95 8.95 11.25 5.98
N ALA A 96 8.45 10.06 5.66
CA ALA A 96 8.90 9.34 4.46
C ALA A 96 8.55 10.13 3.18
N VAL A 97 7.36 10.72 3.12
CA VAL A 97 6.94 11.52 1.97
C VAL A 97 7.76 12.82 1.87
N LEU A 98 7.96 13.52 3.01
CA LEU A 98 8.78 14.74 3.04
C LEU A 98 10.22 14.47 2.61
N GLN A 99 10.76 13.31 2.94
CA GLN A 99 12.11 12.92 2.54
C GLN A 99 12.28 12.91 1.02
N LEU A 100 11.19 12.76 0.28
CA LEU A 100 11.24 12.68 -1.18
C LEU A 100 11.37 14.05 -1.86
N VAL A 101 11.14 15.16 -1.15
CA VAL A 101 11.19 16.51 -1.75
C VAL A 101 12.46 16.75 -2.56
N PRO A 102 13.68 16.46 -2.03
CA PRO A 102 14.91 16.71 -2.80
C PRO A 102 15.03 15.89 -4.09
N TYR A 103 14.24 14.82 -4.22
CA TYR A 103 14.38 13.85 -5.31
C TYR A 103 13.28 13.93 -6.36
N ILE A 104 12.06 14.28 -5.94
CA ILE A 104 10.90 14.29 -6.85
C ILE A 104 10.17 15.64 -6.92
N GLY A 105 10.52 16.60 -6.05
CA GLY A 105 9.94 17.94 -6.06
C GLY A 105 8.66 18.07 -5.25
N PHE A 106 8.25 19.34 -5.03
CA PHE A 106 7.11 19.67 -4.19
C PHE A 106 5.75 19.20 -4.73
N PRO A 107 5.45 19.31 -6.05
CA PRO A 107 4.10 18.97 -6.50
C PRO A 107 3.66 17.54 -6.16
N ARG A 108 4.52 16.56 -6.40
CA ARG A 108 4.20 15.16 -6.08
C ARG A 108 4.10 14.91 -4.60
N VAL A 109 4.96 15.57 -3.82
CA VAL A 109 4.93 15.47 -2.35
C VAL A 109 3.65 16.10 -1.80
N GLN A 110 3.27 17.28 -2.28
CA GLN A 110 2.02 17.94 -1.86
C GLN A 110 0.81 17.07 -2.17
N ASN A 111 0.75 16.49 -3.36
CA ASN A 111 -0.35 15.60 -3.74
C ASN A 111 -0.44 14.38 -2.81
N ALA A 112 0.70 13.78 -2.51
CA ALA A 112 0.74 12.63 -1.60
C ALA A 112 0.32 13.00 -0.18
N LEU A 113 0.75 14.17 0.32
CA LEU A 113 0.36 14.64 1.65
C LEU A 113 -1.14 14.94 1.73
N THR A 114 -1.73 15.45 0.65
CA THR A 114 -3.18 15.66 0.59
C THR A 114 -3.93 14.34 0.72
N ILE A 115 -3.46 13.31 0.01
CA ILE A 115 -4.03 11.96 0.09
C ILE A 115 -3.90 11.41 1.52
N ALA A 116 -2.72 11.52 2.11
CA ALA A 116 -2.47 11.08 3.47
C ALA A 116 -3.40 11.79 4.47
N GLN A 117 -3.57 13.11 4.32
CA GLN A 117 -4.43 13.91 5.19
C GLN A 117 -5.88 13.41 5.18
N GLU A 118 -6.40 13.10 4.00
CA GLU A 118 -7.77 12.56 3.88
C GLU A 118 -7.90 11.22 4.62
N ILE A 119 -6.92 10.33 4.45
CA ILE A 119 -6.94 9.02 5.11
C ILE A 119 -6.86 9.19 6.63
N PHE A 120 -5.98 10.06 7.12
CA PHE A 120 -5.84 10.28 8.56
C PHE A 120 -7.14 10.84 9.16
N ARG A 121 -7.81 11.77 8.46
CA ARG A 121 -9.10 12.31 8.91
C ARG A 121 -10.17 11.23 8.96
N GLU A 122 -10.27 10.40 7.92
CA GLU A 122 -11.23 9.30 7.87
C GLU A 122 -11.03 8.32 9.03
N GLN A 123 -9.78 8.05 9.39
CA GLN A 123 -9.43 7.12 10.46
C GLN A 123 -9.27 7.80 11.82
N LYS A 124 -9.51 9.11 11.90
CA LYS A 124 -9.40 9.92 13.14
C LYS A 124 -7.99 9.82 13.75
N LEU A 125 -6.99 9.87 12.90
CA LEU A 125 -5.59 9.87 13.29
C LEU A 125 -5.02 11.28 13.28
N THR A 126 -4.12 11.58 14.21
CA THR A 126 -3.41 12.86 14.28
C THR A 126 -1.92 12.65 14.08
N VAL A 127 -1.29 13.64 13.49
CA VAL A 127 0.18 13.67 13.36
C VAL A 127 0.73 14.37 14.59
N LYS A 128 1.71 13.73 15.21
CA LYS A 128 2.32 14.26 16.44
C LYS A 128 3.62 15.01 16.16
#